data_bbe19cb5772cf5ca28820215a41c2375
#
_entry.id   bbe19cb5772cf5ca28820215a41c2375
#
_cell.length_a   1.000
_cell.length_b   1.000
_cell.length_c   1.000
_cell.angle_alpha   90.00
_cell.angle_beta   90.00
_cell.angle_gamma   90.00
#
_symmetry.space_group_name_H-M   'P 1'
#
loop_
_entity.id
_entity.type
_entity.pdbx_description
1 polymer ?
#
loop_
_entity_poly.entity_id
_entity_poly.type
_entity_poly.pdbx_seq_one_letter_code
_entity_poly.pdbx_strand_id
1 'polypeptide(L)'
;APMPSIRAKLIIQRGGKIGKEFPIAGTDALIGRWDADGGIFPDVDLDQDDPEAKVSRRHARVQFLNNQYLIEDLGSTNGTFVNRGPRLLPGIKQPLNNGDEIIVGKTFLKFLLS
;
A
#
# COMPACT_ATOMS: atom_id res chain seq x y z
N ALA A 1 1.39 -15.60 24.10
CA ALA A 1 0.79 -16.08 22.85
C ALA A 1 1.77 -15.95 21.72
N PRO A 2 1.76 -16.88 20.76
CA PRO A 2 2.62 -16.74 19.60
C PRO A 2 2.28 -15.48 18.81
N MET A 3 3.30 -14.88 18.22
CA MET A 3 3.08 -13.75 17.32
C MET A 3 2.22 -14.24 16.14
N PRO A 4 1.24 -13.44 15.72
CA PRO A 4 0.48 -13.85 14.55
C PRO A 4 1.40 -13.90 13.34
N SER A 5 1.19 -14.88 12.49
CA SER A 5 1.85 -14.95 11.20
C SER A 5 1.40 -13.79 10.33
N ILE A 6 2.09 -13.58 9.21
CA ILE A 6 1.69 -12.59 8.21
C ILE A 6 0.28 -12.94 7.75
N ARG A 7 -0.65 -11.97 7.87
CA ARG A 7 -2.06 -12.18 7.59
C ARG A 7 -2.54 -11.51 6.32
N ALA A 8 -1.70 -10.67 5.72
CA ALA A 8 -2.07 -9.94 4.53
C ALA A 8 -0.86 -9.71 3.65
N LYS A 9 -1.10 -9.50 2.37
CA LYS A 9 -0.05 -9.14 1.44
C LYS A 9 -0.63 -8.29 0.31
N LEU A 10 0.27 -7.55 -0.36
CA LEU A 10 -0.05 -6.83 -1.59
C LEU A 10 0.72 -7.48 -2.73
N ILE A 11 0.07 -7.65 -3.87
CA ILE A 11 0.67 -8.25 -5.06
C ILE A 11 0.54 -7.26 -6.22
N ILE A 12 1.65 -7.00 -6.91
CA ILE A 12 1.61 -6.13 -8.09
C ILE A 12 0.85 -6.81 -9.21
N GLN A 13 -0.19 -6.14 -9.72
CA GLN A 13 -1.00 -6.61 -10.83
C GLN A 13 -0.66 -5.90 -12.13
N ARG A 14 -0.19 -4.65 -12.05
CA ARG A 14 0.09 -3.83 -13.21
C ARG A 14 0.96 -2.63 -12.81
N GLY A 15 1.74 -2.12 -13.74
CA GLY A 15 2.54 -0.91 -13.53
C GLY A 15 3.90 -1.14 -12.91
N GLY A 16 4.22 -2.38 -12.57
CA GLY A 16 5.51 -2.79 -12.03
C GLY A 16 5.74 -4.26 -12.33
N LYS A 17 6.57 -4.90 -11.55
CA LYS A 17 6.87 -6.33 -11.73
C LYS A 17 5.67 -7.17 -11.30
N ILE A 18 4.91 -7.65 -12.26
CA ILE A 18 3.68 -8.41 -12.01
C ILE A 18 3.98 -9.67 -11.21
N GLY A 19 3.19 -9.88 -10.15
CA GLY A 19 3.33 -11.03 -9.26
C GLY A 19 4.27 -10.79 -8.08
N LYS A 20 4.97 -9.66 -8.03
CA LYS A 20 5.80 -9.33 -6.89
C LYS A 20 4.93 -9.12 -5.66
N GLU A 21 5.32 -9.77 -4.55
CA GLU A 21 4.53 -9.75 -3.31
C GLU A 21 5.21 -8.94 -2.23
N PHE A 22 4.40 -8.21 -1.50
CA PHE A 22 4.84 -7.45 -0.33
C PHE A 22 4.03 -7.92 0.87
N PRO A 23 4.62 -8.69 1.77
CA PRO A 23 3.89 -9.11 2.98
C PRO A 23 3.65 -7.92 3.90
N ILE A 24 2.46 -7.86 4.46
CA ILE A 24 2.09 -6.86 5.46
C ILE A 24 2.23 -7.52 6.83
N ALA A 25 3.31 -7.24 7.51
CA ALA A 25 3.57 -7.75 8.84
C ALA A 25 3.29 -6.65 9.87
N GLY A 26 2.73 -7.05 11.01
CA GLY A 26 2.42 -6.08 12.07
C GLY A 26 1.17 -5.27 11.78
N THR A 27 1.07 -4.11 12.42
CA THR A 27 -0.15 -3.31 12.43
C THR A 27 -0.05 -2.03 11.61
N ASP A 28 1.08 -1.80 10.95
CA ASP A 28 1.31 -0.57 10.20
C ASP A 28 2.31 -0.85 9.08
N ALA A 29 1.98 -0.44 7.87
CA ALA A 29 2.86 -0.60 6.71
C ALA A 29 2.80 0.64 5.83
N LEU A 30 3.96 1.25 5.59
CA LEU A 30 4.09 2.40 4.71
C LEU A 30 4.27 1.93 3.27
N ILE A 31 3.46 2.48 2.37
CA ILE A 31 3.60 2.28 0.93
C ILE A 31 4.23 3.54 0.35
N GLY A 32 5.30 3.38 -0.40
CA GLY A 32 5.96 4.53 -0.98
C GLY A 32 7.21 4.18 -1.75
N ARG A 33 8.18 5.09 -1.76
CA ARG A 33 9.46 4.91 -2.44
C ARG A 33 10.60 5.16 -1.47
N TRP A 34 11.62 4.31 -1.53
CA TRP A 34 12.81 4.42 -0.70
C TRP A 34 13.49 5.78 -0.91
N ASP A 35 13.79 6.44 0.19
CA ASP A 35 14.52 7.71 0.18
C ASP A 35 15.39 7.78 1.44
N ALA A 36 16.62 7.30 1.34
CA ALA A 36 17.55 7.26 2.46
C ALA A 36 17.89 8.67 2.96
N ASP A 37 18.03 9.62 2.05
CA ASP A 37 18.37 11.01 2.41
C ASP A 37 17.26 11.68 3.20
N GLY A 38 15.99 11.37 2.86
CA GLY A 38 14.84 11.86 3.59
C GLY A 38 14.44 11.00 4.78
N GLY A 39 15.15 9.89 5.03
CA GLY A 39 14.83 8.98 6.12
C GLY A 39 13.54 8.19 5.91
N ILE A 40 13.19 7.90 4.66
CA ILE A 40 11.96 7.19 4.32
C ILE A 40 12.29 5.76 3.88
N PHE A 41 11.77 4.79 4.63
CA PHE A 41 12.04 3.36 4.40
C PHE A 41 10.72 2.59 4.35
N PRO A 42 10.01 2.61 3.20
CA PRO A 42 8.70 1.98 3.11
C PRO A 42 8.76 0.47 3.28
N ASP A 43 7.75 -0.09 3.94
CA ASP A 43 7.55 -1.53 4.04
C ASP A 43 7.16 -2.10 2.68
N VAL A 44 6.37 -1.36 1.93
CA VAL A 44 6.02 -1.66 0.54
C VAL A 44 6.74 -0.63 -0.33
N ASP A 45 7.96 -0.99 -0.72
CA ASP A 45 8.82 -0.10 -1.50
C ASP A 45 8.59 -0.32 -2.99
N LEU A 46 8.00 0.68 -3.64
CA LEU A 46 7.66 0.63 -5.05
C LEU A 46 8.65 1.39 -5.93
N ASP A 47 9.81 1.74 -5.40
CA ASP A 47 10.80 2.53 -6.15
C ASP A 47 11.20 1.87 -7.47
N GLN A 48 11.40 0.55 -7.48
CA GLN A 48 11.75 -0.21 -8.67
C GLN A 48 10.56 -0.56 -9.55
N ASP A 49 9.34 -0.32 -9.08
CA ASP A 49 8.11 -0.70 -9.74
C ASP A 49 7.27 0.51 -10.11
N ASP A 50 7.93 1.65 -10.30
CA ASP A 50 7.28 2.93 -10.61
C ASP A 50 8.12 3.69 -11.63
N PRO A 51 8.21 3.21 -12.88
CA PRO A 51 9.11 3.79 -13.89
C PRO A 51 8.79 5.24 -14.24
N GLU A 52 7.55 5.69 -14.04
CA GLU A 52 7.15 7.07 -14.32
C GLU A 52 7.18 7.97 -13.09
N ALA A 53 7.66 7.48 -11.96
CA ALA A 53 7.76 8.22 -10.71
C ALA A 53 6.42 8.83 -10.28
N LYS A 54 5.36 8.05 -10.33
CA LYS A 54 4.01 8.49 -9.96
C LYS A 54 3.65 8.16 -8.52
N VAL A 55 4.42 7.30 -7.86
CA VAL A 55 4.23 6.98 -6.45
C VAL A 55 5.02 7.98 -5.60
N SER A 56 4.35 8.60 -4.64
CA SER A 56 5.01 9.50 -3.69
C SER A 56 5.90 8.71 -2.73
N ARG A 57 6.92 9.35 -2.16
CA ARG A 57 7.83 8.70 -1.19
C ARG A 57 7.05 8.16 0.01
N ARG A 58 6.15 8.96 0.57
CA ARG A 58 5.17 8.55 1.58
C ARG A 58 3.79 8.64 0.93
N HIS A 59 3.35 7.57 0.30
CA HIS A 59 2.14 7.61 -0.52
C HIS A 59 0.88 7.25 0.26
N ALA A 60 0.90 6.12 0.92
CA ALA A 60 -0.25 5.60 1.63
C ALA A 60 0.21 4.71 2.79
N ARG A 61 -0.71 4.40 3.69
CA ARG A 61 -0.42 3.54 4.83
C ARG A 61 -1.53 2.53 5.01
N VAL A 62 -1.15 1.26 5.24
CA VAL A 62 -2.09 0.21 5.61
C VAL A 62 -1.94 -0.02 7.10
N GLN A 63 -3.06 -0.03 7.82
CA GLN A 63 -3.10 -0.27 9.25
C GLN A 63 -4.05 -1.41 9.58
N PHE A 64 -3.74 -2.14 10.66
CA PHE A 64 -4.63 -3.14 11.21
C PHE A 64 -5.13 -2.65 12.56
N LEU A 65 -6.40 -2.29 12.62
CA LEU A 65 -7.05 -1.75 13.81
C LEU A 65 -8.40 -2.41 14.00
N ASN A 66 -8.71 -2.81 15.24
CA ASN A 66 -10.01 -3.39 15.57
C ASN A 66 -10.40 -4.57 14.67
N ASN A 67 -9.45 -5.48 14.44
CA ASN A 67 -9.61 -6.65 13.57
C ASN A 67 -9.90 -6.33 12.11
N GLN A 68 -9.52 -5.14 11.64
CA GLN A 68 -9.78 -4.72 10.28
C GLN A 68 -8.55 -4.04 9.69
N TYR A 69 -8.27 -4.33 8.41
CA TYR A 69 -7.26 -3.59 7.67
C TYR A 69 -7.89 -2.34 7.07
N LEU A 70 -7.15 -1.24 7.17
CA LEU A 70 -7.57 0.07 6.68
C LEU A 70 -6.43 0.66 5.86
N ILE A 71 -6.77 1.45 4.85
CA ILE A 71 -5.78 2.19 4.07
C ILE A 71 -6.10 3.68 4.11
N GLU A 72 -5.06 4.51 4.18
CA GLU A 72 -5.21 5.97 4.10
C GLU A 72 -4.17 6.55 3.17
N ASP A 73 -4.53 7.62 2.46
CA ASP A 73 -3.60 8.39 1.64
C ASP A 73 -2.85 9.36 2.56
N LEU A 74 -1.56 9.52 2.35
CA LEU A 74 -0.71 10.39 3.18
C LEU A 74 -0.41 11.72 2.51
N GLY A 75 -1.33 12.21 1.68
CA GLY A 75 -1.15 13.45 0.93
C GLY A 75 -0.37 13.23 -0.36
N SER A 76 -0.57 12.09 -1.01
CA SER A 76 0.13 11.76 -2.23
C SER A 76 -0.19 12.72 -3.37
N THR A 77 0.76 12.87 -4.31
CA THR A 77 0.56 13.73 -5.48
C THR A 77 -0.48 13.18 -6.43
N ASN A 78 -0.46 11.89 -6.69
CA ASN A 78 -1.31 11.25 -7.70
C ASN A 78 -2.49 10.46 -7.15
N GLY A 79 -2.61 10.37 -5.84
CA GLY A 79 -3.76 9.76 -5.19
C GLY A 79 -3.67 8.28 -4.94
N THR A 80 -4.57 7.82 -4.09
CA THR A 80 -4.76 6.41 -3.75
C THR A 80 -6.22 6.06 -4.03
N PHE A 81 -6.44 4.91 -4.67
CA PHE A 81 -7.77 4.47 -5.07
C PHE A 81 -8.00 3.02 -4.64
N VAL A 82 -9.21 2.71 -4.21
CA VAL A 82 -9.61 1.34 -3.87
C VAL A 82 -10.74 0.93 -4.80
N ASN A 83 -10.56 -0.20 -5.50
CA ASN A 83 -11.55 -0.77 -6.43
C ASN A 83 -12.01 0.25 -7.48
N ARG A 84 -11.09 1.11 -7.92
CA ARG A 84 -11.35 2.17 -8.92
C ARG A 84 -12.45 3.13 -8.53
N GLY A 85 -12.65 3.27 -7.22
CA GLY A 85 -13.57 4.25 -6.67
C GLY A 85 -12.98 5.66 -6.67
N PRO A 86 -13.58 6.59 -5.92
CA PRO A 86 -13.06 7.95 -5.84
C PRO A 86 -11.69 7.99 -5.15
N ARG A 87 -10.94 9.04 -5.46
CA ARG A 87 -9.66 9.29 -4.80
C ARG A 87 -9.87 9.40 -3.29
N LEU A 88 -9.08 8.69 -2.52
CA LEU A 88 -9.16 8.78 -1.06
C LEU A 88 -8.72 10.17 -0.59
N LEU A 89 -9.49 10.75 0.31
CA LEU A 89 -9.09 12.00 0.95
C LEU A 89 -7.97 11.71 1.95
N PRO A 90 -6.91 12.54 1.98
CA PRO A 90 -5.81 12.32 2.92
C PRO A 90 -6.31 12.24 4.37
N GLY A 91 -5.80 11.26 5.09
CA GLY A 91 -6.14 11.06 6.50
C GLY A 91 -7.46 10.33 6.75
N ILE A 92 -8.25 10.07 5.70
CA ILE A 92 -9.51 9.32 5.85
C ILE A 92 -9.22 7.83 5.61
N LYS A 93 -9.52 7.01 6.60
CA LYS A 93 -9.23 5.58 6.54
C LYS A 93 -10.33 4.83 5.81
N GLN A 94 -9.93 4.04 4.82
CA GLN A 94 -10.83 3.22 4.00
C GLN A 94 -10.64 1.76 4.38
N PRO A 95 -11.71 1.03 4.77
CA PRO A 95 -11.60 -0.41 5.03
C PRO A 95 -11.16 -1.18 3.79
N LEU A 96 -10.32 -2.19 4.02
CA LEU A 96 -9.86 -3.12 2.99
C LEU A 96 -10.46 -4.50 3.20
N ASN A 97 -10.93 -5.11 2.11
CA ASN A 97 -11.43 -6.48 2.12
C ASN A 97 -10.55 -7.35 1.24
N ASN A 98 -10.58 -8.66 1.50
CA ASN A 98 -9.81 -9.61 0.71
C ASN A 98 -10.14 -9.47 -0.78
N GLY A 99 -9.11 -9.36 -1.60
CA GLY A 99 -9.27 -9.22 -3.05
C GLY A 99 -9.44 -7.79 -3.55
N ASP A 100 -9.41 -6.79 -2.67
CA ASP A 100 -9.52 -5.40 -3.11
C ASP A 100 -8.33 -4.98 -3.97
N GLU A 101 -8.62 -4.19 -5.00
CA GLU A 101 -7.60 -3.55 -5.82
C GLU A 101 -7.24 -2.20 -5.23
N ILE A 102 -5.94 -1.94 -5.10
CA ILE A 102 -5.41 -0.66 -4.64
C ILE A 102 -4.56 -0.08 -5.75
N ILE A 103 -4.82 1.19 -6.09
CA ILE A 103 -4.03 1.90 -7.08
C ILE A 103 -3.28 3.02 -6.37
N VAL A 104 -1.95 3.01 -6.49
CA VAL A 104 -1.09 4.08 -5.99
C VAL A 104 -0.25 4.58 -7.15
N GLY A 105 -0.46 5.85 -7.53
CA GLY A 105 0.15 6.37 -8.75
C GLY A 105 -0.35 5.60 -9.96
N LYS A 106 0.55 4.90 -10.66
CA LYS A 106 0.20 4.01 -11.78
C LYS A 106 0.47 2.54 -11.48
N THR A 107 0.70 2.21 -10.22
CA THR A 107 0.94 0.84 -9.79
C THR A 107 -0.35 0.26 -9.22
N PHE A 108 -0.76 -0.87 -9.77
CA PHE A 108 -1.98 -1.59 -9.36
C PHE A 108 -1.59 -2.75 -8.47
N LEU A 109 -2.16 -2.76 -7.28
CA LEU A 109 -1.88 -3.78 -6.27
C LEU A 109 -3.15 -4.51 -5.92
N LYS A 110 -3.02 -5.79 -5.57
CA LYS A 110 -4.14 -6.55 -5.03
C LYS A 110 -3.89 -6.86 -3.56
N PHE A 111 -4.87 -6.56 -2.73
CA PHE A 111 -4.81 -6.85 -1.30
C PHE A 111 -5.40 -8.22 -1.04
N LEU A 112 -4.61 -9.11 -0.43
CA LEU A 112 -5.05 -10.46 -0.10
C LEU A 112 -4.83 -10.75 1.38
N LEU A 113 -5.83 -11.38 1.97
CA LEU A 113 -5.75 -11.96 3.31
C LEU A 113 -5.34 -13.43 3.19
N SER A 114 -4.56 -13.88 4.14
CA SER A 114 -4.19 -15.29 4.22
C SER A 114 -5.07 -16.04 5.20
#